data_afd22c95010b8ef0c39ccac9c4ae0e1f
#
_entry.id   afd22c95010b8ef0c39ccac9c4ae0e1f
#
_cell.length_a   1.000
_cell.length_b   1.000
_cell.length_c   1.000
_cell.angle_alpha   90.00
_cell.angle_beta   90.00
_cell.angle_gamma   90.00
#
_symmetry.space_group_name_H-M   'P 1'
#
loop_
_entity.id
_entity.type
_entity.pdbx_description
1 polymer ?
#
loop_
_entity_poly.entity_id
_entity_poly.type
_entity_poly.pdbx_seq_one_letter_code
_entity_poly.pdbx_strand_id
1 'polypeptide(L)'
;MCIRDRIKRGSEIEDQCLNIDVAPTILDLAGIPKPNYMQGESMLNLLKGKKVRKWRKSVFFEYYKDDAWPFAGPNQIAVRTKEFKLVDNFLENDIDELYDLINDPGEMTNLINDKNFDDIEEDLREESKRLQKKYKYNPDRDWWLRKQLKKRK
;
A
#
# COMPACT_ATOMS: atom_id res chain seq x y z
N MET A 1 22.19 -10.55 -17.76
CA MET A 1 21.26 -9.58 -18.42
C MET A 1 21.50 -8.22 -17.78
N CYS A 2 22.10 -7.29 -18.52
CA CYS A 2 22.46 -6.00 -17.95
C CYS A 2 21.27 -5.03 -18.09
N ILE A 3 20.53 -4.79 -17.00
CA ILE A 3 19.54 -3.71 -16.89
C ILE A 3 20.23 -2.35 -17.15
N ARG A 4 21.52 -2.28 -16.84
CA ARG A 4 22.40 -1.11 -16.97
C ARG A 4 22.31 -0.41 -18.33
N ASP A 5 22.13 -1.16 -19.41
CA ASP A 5 22.14 -0.61 -20.78
C ASP A 5 20.75 -0.15 -21.24
N ARG A 6 19.69 -0.49 -20.48
CA ARG A 6 18.31 -0.22 -20.84
C ARG A 6 17.65 0.87 -20.00
N ILE A 7 18.28 1.25 -18.88
CA ILE A 7 17.79 2.24 -17.94
C ILE A 7 18.83 3.34 -17.80
N LYS A 8 18.43 4.59 -17.95
CA LYS A 8 19.33 5.74 -17.77
C LYS A 8 19.87 5.75 -16.33
N ARG A 9 21.19 5.80 -16.19
CA ARG A 9 21.85 5.87 -14.90
C ARG A 9 21.45 7.15 -14.15
N GLY A 10 21.15 7.03 -12.85
CA GLY A 10 20.73 8.15 -12.01
C GLY A 10 19.33 8.68 -12.30
N SER A 11 18.46 7.89 -13.00
CA SER A 11 17.06 8.26 -13.15
C SER A 11 16.30 8.02 -11.86
N GLU A 12 15.41 8.94 -11.53
CA GLU A 12 14.49 8.87 -10.40
C GLU A 12 13.07 8.69 -10.91
N ILE A 13 12.26 7.98 -10.15
CA ILE A 13 10.83 7.75 -10.43
C ILE A 13 10.04 8.34 -9.26
N GLU A 14 9.23 9.35 -9.55
CA GLU A 14 8.36 9.99 -8.56
C GLU A 14 7.03 9.25 -8.35
N ASP A 15 6.72 8.31 -9.23
CA ASP A 15 5.51 7.51 -9.13
C ASP A 15 5.61 6.47 -8.02
N GLN A 16 4.50 6.18 -7.35
CA GLN A 16 4.45 5.20 -6.26
C GLN A 16 4.72 3.79 -6.77
N CYS A 17 5.90 3.25 -6.44
CA CYS A 17 6.32 1.88 -6.75
C CYS A 17 6.34 1.03 -5.48
N LEU A 18 6.01 -0.26 -5.62
CA LEU A 18 5.89 -1.20 -4.52
C LEU A 18 6.80 -2.42 -4.73
N ASN A 19 7.12 -3.12 -3.66
CA ASN A 19 7.87 -4.38 -3.72
C ASN A 19 7.20 -5.41 -4.62
N ILE A 20 5.86 -5.46 -4.65
CA ILE A 20 5.10 -6.37 -5.51
C ILE A 20 5.27 -6.09 -7.01
N ASP A 21 5.80 -4.92 -7.39
CA ASP A 21 6.04 -4.52 -8.77
C ASP A 21 7.36 -5.08 -9.32
N VAL A 22 8.26 -5.52 -8.45
CA VAL A 22 9.58 -6.04 -8.85
C VAL A 22 9.44 -7.29 -9.71
N ALA A 23 8.65 -8.28 -9.27
CA ALA A 23 8.48 -9.52 -10.01
C ALA A 23 7.85 -9.32 -11.40
N PRO A 24 6.73 -8.58 -11.56
CA PRO A 24 6.21 -8.28 -12.90
C PRO A 24 7.20 -7.49 -13.76
N THR A 25 8.03 -6.64 -13.17
CA THR A 25 9.05 -5.90 -13.94
C THR A 25 10.14 -6.83 -14.48
N ILE A 26 10.57 -7.82 -13.69
CA ILE A 26 11.53 -8.83 -14.13
C ILE A 26 10.95 -9.68 -15.26
N LEU A 27 9.71 -10.11 -15.14
CA LEU A 27 9.03 -10.88 -16.19
C LEU A 27 8.92 -10.07 -17.50
N ASP A 28 8.54 -8.81 -17.42
CA ASP A 28 8.44 -7.90 -18.56
C ASP A 28 9.81 -7.67 -19.23
N LEU A 29 10.88 -7.52 -18.45
CA LEU A 29 12.25 -7.46 -18.96
C LEU A 29 12.67 -8.73 -19.69
N ALA A 30 12.18 -9.88 -19.25
CA ALA A 30 12.44 -11.19 -19.86
C ALA A 30 11.53 -11.50 -21.06
N GLY A 31 10.53 -10.63 -21.35
CA GLY A 31 9.55 -10.87 -22.40
C GLY A 31 8.51 -11.94 -22.02
N ILE A 32 8.36 -12.21 -20.73
CA ILE A 32 7.42 -13.20 -20.20
C ILE A 32 6.14 -12.48 -19.73
N PRO A 33 4.95 -12.93 -20.16
CA PRO A 33 3.70 -12.30 -19.73
C PRO A 33 3.47 -12.47 -18.22
N LYS A 34 2.98 -11.40 -17.57
CA LYS A 34 2.64 -11.39 -16.15
C LYS A 34 1.46 -12.36 -15.88
N PRO A 35 1.58 -13.31 -14.94
CA PRO A 35 0.46 -14.13 -14.51
C PRO A 35 -0.67 -13.30 -13.88
N ASN A 36 -1.94 -13.72 -14.10
CA ASN A 36 -3.12 -12.97 -13.65
C ASN A 36 -3.26 -12.85 -12.13
N TYR A 37 -2.63 -13.73 -11.36
CA TYR A 37 -2.65 -13.66 -9.89
C TYR A 37 -1.70 -12.61 -9.30
N MET A 38 -0.76 -12.08 -10.09
CA MET A 38 0.13 -11.02 -9.63
C MET A 38 -0.59 -9.68 -9.60
N GLN A 39 -0.67 -9.07 -8.42
CA GLN A 39 -1.31 -7.76 -8.21
C GLN A 39 -0.41 -6.58 -8.58
N GLY A 40 0.92 -6.76 -8.56
CA GLY A 40 1.88 -5.74 -8.96
C GLY A 40 1.84 -5.44 -10.45
N GLU A 41 2.41 -4.29 -10.83
CA GLU A 41 2.51 -3.81 -12.21
C GLU A 41 3.97 -3.63 -12.62
N SER A 42 4.28 -3.85 -13.90
CA SER A 42 5.64 -3.64 -14.38
C SER A 42 6.01 -2.15 -14.37
N MET A 43 7.10 -1.83 -13.70
CA MET A 43 7.70 -0.49 -13.67
C MET A 43 8.60 -0.21 -14.90
N LEU A 44 8.72 -1.15 -15.85
CA LEU A 44 9.69 -1.07 -16.94
C LEU A 44 9.53 0.22 -17.77
N ASN A 45 8.31 0.65 -18.03
CA ASN A 45 8.06 1.87 -18.77
C ASN A 45 8.45 3.13 -17.96
N LEU A 46 8.21 3.14 -16.65
CA LEU A 46 8.66 4.22 -15.76
C LEU A 46 10.18 4.27 -15.71
N LEU A 47 10.83 3.13 -15.55
CA LEU A 47 12.30 2.99 -15.55
C LEU A 47 12.94 3.50 -16.86
N LYS A 48 12.21 3.40 -17.98
CA LYS A 48 12.63 3.96 -19.28
C LYS A 48 12.26 5.44 -19.46
N GLY A 49 11.76 6.11 -18.42
CA GLY A 49 11.35 7.52 -18.44
C GLY A 49 10.07 7.79 -19.24
N LYS A 50 9.26 6.78 -19.51
CA LYS A 50 7.99 6.94 -20.23
C LYS A 50 6.87 7.31 -19.26
N LYS A 51 6.02 8.26 -19.65
CA LYS A 51 4.79 8.56 -18.90
C LYS A 51 3.79 7.41 -19.03
N VAL A 52 3.36 6.85 -17.88
CA VAL A 52 2.35 5.79 -17.81
C VAL A 52 1.04 6.38 -17.31
N ARG A 53 0.09 6.67 -18.24
CA ARG A 53 -1.19 7.35 -17.92
C ARG A 53 -2.06 6.61 -16.89
N LYS A 54 -1.97 5.30 -16.81
CA LYS A 54 -2.79 4.45 -15.92
C LYS A 54 -2.00 3.92 -14.73
N TRP A 55 -0.94 4.62 -14.33
CA TRP A 55 -0.23 4.23 -13.11
C TRP A 55 -1.09 4.52 -11.87
N ARG A 56 -0.84 3.78 -10.79
CA ARG A 56 -1.59 3.95 -9.55
C ARG A 56 -1.41 5.35 -8.96
N LYS A 57 -2.49 5.90 -8.43
CA LYS A 57 -2.47 7.18 -7.70
C LYS A 57 -2.48 6.97 -6.19
N SER A 58 -2.87 5.78 -5.76
CA SER A 58 -3.00 5.39 -4.37
C SER A 58 -2.47 3.98 -4.15
N VAL A 59 -2.02 3.71 -2.95
CA VAL A 59 -1.50 2.42 -2.50
C VAL A 59 -2.32 1.96 -1.30
N PHE A 60 -2.60 0.67 -1.24
CA PHE A 60 -3.29 0.02 -0.14
C PHE A 60 -2.31 -0.86 0.63
N PHE A 61 -2.27 -0.72 1.94
CA PHE A 61 -1.46 -1.50 2.85
C PHE A 61 -2.36 -2.27 3.82
N GLU A 62 -1.95 -3.49 4.13
CA GLU A 62 -2.54 -4.32 5.18
C GLU A 62 -1.42 -4.67 6.15
N TYR A 63 -1.65 -4.42 7.44
CA TYR A 63 -0.79 -4.88 8.51
C TYR A 63 -1.61 -5.74 9.48
N TYR A 64 -1.12 -6.93 9.74
CA TYR A 64 -1.74 -7.87 10.68
C TYR A 64 -0.81 -8.10 11.85
N LYS A 65 -1.36 -7.91 13.05
CA LYS A 65 -0.65 -8.19 14.28
C LYS A 65 -0.23 -9.66 14.32
N ASP A 66 1.04 -9.89 14.58
CA ASP A 66 1.58 -11.21 14.93
C ASP A 66 1.61 -11.32 16.46
N ASP A 67 0.73 -12.13 17.03
CA ASP A 67 0.66 -12.35 18.49
C ASP A 67 1.94 -13.02 19.07
N ALA A 68 2.83 -13.52 18.20
CA ALA A 68 4.13 -14.06 18.61
C ALA A 68 5.15 -12.96 18.94
N TRP A 69 4.91 -11.69 18.54
CA TRP A 69 5.82 -10.57 18.79
C TRP A 69 5.23 -9.63 19.83
N PRO A 70 5.92 -9.42 20.99
CA PRO A 70 5.40 -8.57 22.08
C PRO A 70 5.28 -7.07 21.72
N PHE A 71 5.84 -6.66 20.57
CA PHE A 71 5.81 -5.28 20.08
C PHE A 71 5.00 -5.11 18.80
N ALA A 72 4.19 -6.08 18.44
CA ALA A 72 3.34 -5.97 17.26
C ALA A 72 2.28 -4.88 17.47
N GLY A 73 2.19 -3.94 16.52
CA GLY A 73 1.14 -2.93 16.49
C GLY A 73 -0.26 -3.52 16.23
N PRO A 74 -1.30 -2.70 16.24
CA PRO A 74 -2.66 -3.13 15.96
C PRO A 74 -2.83 -3.64 14.52
N ASN A 75 -3.91 -4.41 14.26
CA ASN A 75 -4.31 -4.68 12.90
C ASN A 75 -4.72 -3.37 12.23
N GLN A 76 -4.16 -3.10 11.09
CA GLN A 76 -4.35 -1.84 10.37
C GLN A 76 -4.55 -2.07 8.89
N ILE A 77 -5.32 -1.21 8.26
CA ILE A 77 -5.24 -0.96 6.83
C ILE A 77 -4.88 0.51 6.61
N ALA A 78 -4.20 0.79 5.52
CA ALA A 78 -3.87 2.15 5.18
C ALA A 78 -4.01 2.40 3.69
N VAL A 79 -4.42 3.61 3.35
CA VAL A 79 -4.38 4.16 1.99
C VAL A 79 -3.40 5.32 1.98
N ARG A 80 -2.50 5.30 1.01
CA ARG A 80 -1.54 6.37 0.80
C ARG A 80 -1.62 6.87 -0.64
N THR A 81 -1.76 8.17 -0.79
CA THR A 81 -1.55 8.92 -2.02
C THR A 81 -0.15 9.56 -2.01
N LYS A 82 0.17 10.44 -2.97
CA LYS A 82 1.39 11.24 -2.90
C LYS A 82 1.31 12.31 -1.80
N GLU A 83 0.11 12.77 -1.47
CA GLU A 83 -0.15 13.93 -0.63
C GLU A 83 -0.59 13.54 0.77
N PHE A 84 -1.41 12.50 0.91
CA PHE A 84 -2.02 12.12 2.17
C PHE A 84 -1.92 10.62 2.45
N LYS A 85 -2.01 10.27 3.73
CA LYS A 85 -2.09 8.90 4.22
C LYS A 85 -3.19 8.80 5.27
N LEU A 86 -4.11 7.87 5.07
CA LEU A 86 -5.13 7.49 6.05
C LEU A 86 -4.81 6.10 6.58
N VAL A 87 -4.85 5.91 7.89
CA VAL A 87 -4.71 4.63 8.58
C VAL A 87 -5.99 4.35 9.35
N ASP A 88 -6.63 3.22 9.04
CA ASP A 88 -7.77 2.69 9.80
C ASP A 88 -7.24 1.65 10.81
N ASN A 89 -7.41 1.91 12.08
CA ASN A 89 -7.05 1.03 13.18
C ASN A 89 -8.23 0.18 13.63
N PHE A 90 -8.04 -1.14 13.82
CA PHE A 90 -9.11 -2.07 14.15
C PHE A 90 -9.22 -2.44 15.63
N LEU A 91 -8.45 -1.82 16.51
CA LEU A 91 -8.59 -2.02 17.95
C LEU A 91 -9.56 -0.99 18.52
N GLU A 92 -10.42 -1.42 19.45
CA GLU A 92 -11.49 -0.60 20.04
C GLU A 92 -11.00 0.71 20.71
N ASN A 93 -9.71 0.80 21.04
CA ASN A 93 -9.12 1.96 21.71
C ASN A 93 -8.09 2.70 20.86
N ASP A 94 -7.86 2.29 19.61
CA ASP A 94 -6.94 2.98 18.72
C ASP A 94 -7.68 4.03 17.88
N ILE A 95 -7.04 5.17 17.73
CA ILE A 95 -7.56 6.28 16.93
C ILE A 95 -7.06 6.10 15.51
N ASP A 96 -7.96 6.29 14.52
CA ASP A 96 -7.55 6.39 13.12
C ASP A 96 -6.58 7.54 12.93
N GLU A 97 -5.80 7.50 11.85
CA GLU A 97 -4.76 8.49 11.64
C GLU A 97 -4.85 9.06 10.21
N LEU A 98 -4.73 10.39 10.12
CA LEU A 98 -4.65 11.10 8.85
C LEU A 98 -3.40 12.00 8.86
N TYR A 99 -2.58 11.91 7.81
CA TYR A 99 -1.35 12.66 7.69
C TYR A 99 -1.24 13.38 6.36
N ASP A 100 -0.77 14.64 6.40
CA ASP A 100 -0.37 15.42 5.22
C ASP A 100 1.12 15.18 4.95
N LEU A 101 1.41 14.37 3.94
CA LEU A 101 2.78 13.96 3.61
C LEU A 101 3.61 15.03 2.92
N ILE A 102 2.97 16.13 2.47
CA ILE A 102 3.64 17.27 1.85
C ILE A 102 4.17 18.23 2.91
N ASN A 103 3.30 18.61 3.86
CA ASN A 103 3.63 19.58 4.89
C ASN A 103 4.24 18.92 6.14
N ASP A 104 3.93 17.63 6.36
CA ASP A 104 4.45 16.84 7.48
C ASP A 104 4.96 15.47 6.99
N PRO A 105 6.08 15.41 6.26
CA PRO A 105 6.63 14.14 5.75
C PRO A 105 7.10 13.18 6.85
N GLY A 106 7.22 13.67 8.10
CA GLY A 106 7.56 12.87 9.28
C GLY A 106 6.36 12.25 9.97
N GLU A 107 5.12 12.51 9.51
CA GLU A 107 3.89 11.96 10.07
C GLU A 107 3.77 12.25 11.59
N MET A 108 4.11 13.48 12.01
CA MET A 108 4.16 13.88 13.42
C MET A 108 2.83 14.40 13.96
N THR A 109 1.93 14.86 13.07
CA THR A 109 0.67 15.50 13.43
C THR A 109 -0.49 14.73 12.85
N ASN A 110 -1.29 14.08 13.72
CA ASN A 110 -2.51 13.38 13.29
C ASN A 110 -3.65 14.38 13.07
N LEU A 111 -4.20 14.43 11.86
CA LEU A 111 -5.23 15.36 11.41
C LEU A 111 -6.66 14.77 11.44
N ILE A 112 -6.86 13.55 11.95
CA ILE A 112 -8.11 12.78 11.86
C ILE A 112 -9.35 13.50 12.42
N ASN A 113 -9.19 14.44 13.31
CA ASN A 113 -10.29 15.20 13.92
C ASN A 113 -10.26 16.68 13.53
N ASP A 114 -9.44 17.07 12.57
CA ASP A 114 -9.37 18.44 12.10
C ASP A 114 -10.37 18.67 10.96
N LYS A 115 -11.42 19.44 11.24
CA LYS A 115 -12.51 19.75 10.29
C LYS A 115 -12.06 20.34 8.95
N ASN A 116 -10.88 20.92 8.90
CA ASN A 116 -10.32 21.44 7.66
C ASN A 116 -9.96 20.31 6.67
N PHE A 117 -9.86 19.07 7.15
CA PHE A 117 -9.48 17.89 6.38
C PHE A 117 -10.62 16.87 6.23
N ASP A 118 -11.85 17.19 6.66
CA ASP A 118 -13.01 16.28 6.59
C ASP A 118 -13.25 15.76 5.16
N ASP A 119 -13.20 16.63 4.16
CA ASP A 119 -13.40 16.26 2.75
C ASP A 119 -12.29 15.30 2.25
N ILE A 120 -11.06 15.52 2.69
CA ILE A 120 -9.90 14.68 2.34
C ILE A 120 -10.00 13.32 3.01
N GLU A 121 -10.44 13.30 4.27
CA GLU A 121 -10.69 12.06 4.99
C GLU A 121 -11.76 11.23 4.28
N GLU A 122 -12.90 11.84 3.89
CA GLU A 122 -13.98 11.16 3.18
C GLU A 122 -13.50 10.57 1.85
N ASP A 123 -12.80 11.35 1.03
CA ASP A 123 -12.21 10.90 -0.24
C ASP A 123 -11.28 9.69 -0.04
N LEU A 124 -10.43 9.70 0.98
CA LEU A 124 -9.51 8.62 1.28
C LEU A 124 -10.23 7.38 1.82
N ARG A 125 -11.30 7.54 2.59
CA ARG A 125 -12.14 6.43 3.05
C ARG A 125 -12.89 5.77 1.89
N GLU A 126 -13.37 6.55 0.92
CA GLU A 126 -13.96 6.01 -0.31
C GLU A 126 -12.93 5.26 -1.15
N GLU A 127 -11.73 5.82 -1.30
CA GLU A 127 -10.64 5.17 -2.00
C GLU A 127 -10.21 3.89 -1.29
N SER A 128 -10.17 3.87 0.05
CA SER A 128 -9.92 2.67 0.85
C SER A 128 -10.92 1.57 0.50
N LYS A 129 -12.23 1.87 0.54
CA LYS A 129 -13.29 0.91 0.18
C LYS A 129 -13.14 0.38 -1.25
N ARG A 130 -12.79 1.26 -2.19
CA ARG A 130 -12.56 0.89 -3.58
C ARG A 130 -11.39 -0.08 -3.73
N LEU A 131 -10.28 0.18 -3.03
CA LEU A 131 -9.07 -0.65 -3.05
C LEU A 131 -9.28 -1.99 -2.34
N GLN A 132 -9.97 -1.99 -1.19
CA GLN A 132 -10.38 -3.21 -0.49
C GLN A 132 -11.16 -4.15 -1.42
N LYS A 133 -12.14 -3.61 -2.16
CA LYS A 133 -12.91 -4.39 -3.15
C LYS A 133 -12.01 -4.90 -4.29
N LYS A 134 -11.14 -4.03 -4.82
CA LYS A 134 -10.23 -4.37 -5.92
C LYS A 134 -9.29 -5.52 -5.55
N TYR A 135 -8.71 -5.46 -4.34
CA TYR A 135 -7.73 -6.44 -3.88
C TYR A 135 -8.34 -7.60 -3.09
N LYS A 136 -9.69 -7.65 -3.01
CA LYS A 136 -10.43 -8.69 -2.29
C LYS A 136 -9.98 -8.78 -0.82
N TYR A 137 -9.82 -7.61 -0.19
CA TYR A 137 -9.49 -7.54 1.22
C TYR A 137 -10.51 -8.34 2.04
N ASN A 138 -9.99 -9.13 2.97
CA ASN A 138 -10.82 -9.92 3.88
C ASN A 138 -10.42 -9.62 5.32
N PRO A 139 -11.24 -8.89 6.10
CA PRO A 139 -10.95 -8.58 7.50
C PRO A 139 -10.85 -9.83 8.37
N ASP A 140 -11.49 -10.92 7.95
CA ASP A 140 -11.43 -12.21 8.66
C ASP A 140 -10.22 -13.07 8.26
N ARG A 141 -9.23 -12.50 7.58
CA ARG A 141 -8.02 -13.23 7.18
C ARG A 141 -7.29 -13.85 8.39
N ASP A 142 -7.44 -13.24 9.57
CA ASP A 142 -6.97 -13.78 10.85
C ASP A 142 -7.76 -14.98 11.38
N TRP A 143 -8.91 -15.30 10.78
CA TRP A 143 -9.70 -16.46 11.21
C TRP A 143 -8.88 -17.76 11.19
N TRP A 144 -7.95 -17.86 10.25
CA TRP A 144 -7.05 -19.01 10.10
C TRP A 144 -6.07 -19.15 11.28
N LEU A 145 -5.45 -18.04 11.70
CA LEU A 145 -4.59 -17.97 12.88
C LEU A 145 -5.39 -18.26 14.16
N ARG A 146 -6.54 -17.64 14.34
CA ARG A 146 -7.44 -17.91 15.48
C ARG A 146 -7.90 -19.36 15.53
N LYS A 147 -8.13 -20.00 14.39
CA LYS A 147 -8.52 -21.40 14.30
C LYS A 147 -7.37 -22.36 14.65
N GLN A 148 -6.13 -21.99 14.35
CA GLN A 148 -4.95 -22.77 14.74
C GLN A 148 -4.66 -22.66 16.24
N LEU A 149 -4.78 -21.47 16.82
CA LEU A 149 -4.60 -21.23 18.25
C LEU A 149 -5.67 -21.97 19.09
N LYS A 150 -6.91 -22.05 18.60
CA LYS A 150 -7.98 -22.85 19.27
C LYS A 150 -7.73 -24.37 19.22
N LYS A 151 -6.96 -24.87 18.26
CA LYS A 151 -6.61 -26.31 18.16
C LYS A 151 -5.43 -26.72 19.04
N ARG A 152 -4.71 -25.75 19.61
CA ARG A 152 -3.55 -26.00 20.51
C ARG A 152 -3.91 -25.97 21.99
N LYS A 153 -5.16 -25.70 22.34
CA LYS A 153 -5.76 -25.86 23.66
C LYS A 153 -6.58 -27.15 23.71
#